data_e8d89e0aa1ef4f0843e34d2fbc9e0387
#
_entry.id   e8d89e0aa1ef4f0843e34d2fbc9e0387
#
_cell.length_a   1.000
_cell.length_b   1.000
_cell.length_c   1.000
_cell.angle_alpha   90.00
_cell.angle_beta   90.00
_cell.angle_gamma   90.00
#
_symmetry.space_group_name_H-M   'P 1'
#
loop_
_entity.id
_entity.type
_entity.pdbx_description
1 polymer ?
#
loop_
_entity_poly.entity_id
_entity_poly.type
_entity_poly.pdbx_seq_one_letter_code
_entity_poly.pdbx_strand_id
1 'polypeptide(L)'
;MDSTKPDETEQKELVIVEWRDIVATAGWEQEPTCPTLFTVGWLIREDKDSISIASTKDPTDSMESQDQTPYYGFHVFPSGAVVRLLRIDEDSYPSV
;
A
#
# COMPACT_ATOMS: atom_id res chain seq x y z
N MET A 1 -19.93 -20.76 6.61
CA MET A 1 -19.42 -20.39 6.60
C MET A 1 -18.86 -19.89 6.19
N ASP A 2 -18.72 -20.03 6.14
CA ASP A 2 -18.08 -19.63 5.88
C ASP A 2 -17.41 -19.25 5.58
N SER A 3 -17.42 -19.39 5.62
CA SER A 3 -16.69 -19.12 5.52
C SER A 3 -16.11 -18.59 5.19
N THR A 4 -15.90 -18.44 5.12
CA THR A 4 -15.23 -17.95 4.91
C THR A 4 -14.35 -17.44 4.86
N LYS A 5 -13.94 -17.56 4.85
CA LYS A 5 -12.92 -17.21 5.04
C LYS A 5 -12.23 -16.62 4.21
N PRO A 6 -11.84 -15.69 4.28
CA PRO A 6 -11.09 -15.09 3.50
C PRO A 6 -10.08 -15.77 3.37
N ASP A 7 -9.66 -15.70 2.70
CA ASP A 7 -8.72 -16.36 2.75
C ASP A 7 -7.67 -15.80 2.27
N GLU A 8 -6.71 -16.26 2.58
CA GLU A 8 -5.47 -15.85 2.27
C GLU A 8 -5.25 -15.94 0.87
N THR A 9 -6.00 -16.65 0.21
CA THR A 9 -5.81 -16.77 -1.22
C THR A 9 -6.47 -15.66 -1.93
N GLU A 10 -7.18 -14.80 -1.22
CA GLU A 10 -7.80 -13.72 -1.89
C GLU A 10 -6.82 -12.75 -2.37
N GLN A 11 -7.04 -12.20 -3.51
CA GLN A 11 -6.20 -11.18 -4.06
C GLN A 11 -6.41 -9.90 -3.30
N LYS A 12 -5.35 -9.28 -2.88
CA LYS A 12 -5.43 -7.99 -2.23
C LYS A 12 -5.80 -6.92 -3.24
N GLU A 13 -6.33 -5.86 -2.75
CA GLU A 13 -6.81 -4.77 -3.57
C GLU A 13 -5.66 -3.88 -4.00
N LEU A 14 -5.66 -3.47 -5.25
CA LEU A 14 -4.63 -2.57 -5.76
C LEU A 14 -5.09 -1.14 -5.55
N VAL A 15 -4.24 -0.32 -4.99
CA VAL A 15 -4.63 1.02 -4.59
C VAL A 15 -3.53 2.00 -4.94
N ILE A 16 -3.91 3.27 -4.96
CA ILE A 16 -2.98 4.38 -5.07
C ILE A 16 -3.10 5.19 -3.80
N VAL A 17 -1.99 5.41 -3.13
CA VAL A 17 -1.97 6.26 -1.94
C VAL A 17 -1.44 7.61 -2.36
N GLU A 18 -2.24 8.64 -2.20
CA GLU A 18 -1.80 10.02 -2.39
C GLU A 18 -1.40 10.54 -1.03
N TRP A 19 -0.15 10.93 -0.88
CA TRP A 19 0.35 11.28 0.44
C TRP A 19 1.29 12.47 0.35
N ARG A 20 1.54 13.10 1.46
CA ARG A 20 2.40 14.27 1.52
C ARG A 20 3.61 13.94 2.35
N ASP A 21 4.76 14.28 1.79
CA ASP A 21 6.01 13.99 2.45
C ASP A 21 6.44 15.18 3.29
N ILE A 22 7.35 14.94 4.20
CA ILE A 22 7.91 16.03 4.98
C ILE A 22 9.06 16.63 4.19
N VAL A 23 9.36 17.88 4.51
CA VAL A 23 10.47 18.56 3.90
C VAL A 23 11.28 19.20 5.00
N ALA A 24 12.57 19.05 4.91
CA ALA A 24 13.48 19.68 5.84
C ALA A 24 14.60 20.31 5.03
N THR A 25 14.90 21.57 5.31
CA THR A 25 15.99 22.23 4.64
C THR A 25 16.89 22.84 5.71
N ALA A 26 18.13 23.07 5.34
CA ALA A 26 19.09 23.65 6.25
C ALA A 26 19.52 25.02 5.80
N GLY A 27 18.91 25.59 4.81
CA GLY A 27 19.36 26.84 4.23
C GLY A 27 18.42 27.96 4.54
N TRP A 28 18.67 29.06 3.84
CA TRP A 28 17.89 30.28 4.01
C TRP A 28 16.92 30.44 2.86
N GLU A 29 16.48 29.35 2.27
CA GLU A 29 15.57 29.42 1.18
C GLU A 29 14.22 29.82 1.64
N GLN A 30 13.36 30.07 0.71
CA GLN A 30 11.99 30.34 1.00
C GLN A 30 11.38 29.12 1.62
N GLU A 31 10.28 29.35 2.34
CA GLU A 31 9.62 28.26 3.01
C GLU A 31 9.19 27.22 2.00
N PRO A 32 9.60 25.99 2.16
CA PRO A 32 9.22 24.95 1.21
C PRO A 32 7.81 24.44 1.48
N THR A 33 7.25 23.78 0.49
CA THR A 33 5.96 23.13 0.67
C THR A 33 6.17 21.63 0.65
N CYS A 34 5.26 20.92 1.28
CA CYS A 34 5.33 19.47 1.31
C CYS A 34 4.89 18.92 -0.04
N PRO A 35 5.72 18.11 -0.66
CA PRO A 35 5.30 17.56 -1.94
C PRO A 35 4.23 16.52 -1.79
N THR A 36 3.39 16.40 -2.79
CA THR A 36 2.39 15.35 -2.85
C THR A 36 2.91 14.25 -3.75
N LEU A 37 2.88 13.06 -3.24
CA LEU A 37 3.41 11.91 -3.98
C LEU A 37 2.33 10.86 -4.11
N PHE A 38 2.52 10.00 -5.09
CA PHE A 38 1.57 8.91 -5.34
C PHE A 38 2.34 7.61 -5.33
N THR A 39 1.86 6.66 -4.54
CA THR A 39 2.49 5.35 -4.47
C THR A 39 1.43 4.30 -4.74
N VAL A 40 1.76 3.33 -5.56
CA VAL A 40 0.82 2.31 -6.00
C VAL A 40 1.24 0.99 -5.43
N GLY A 41 0.28 0.21 -4.96
CA GLY A 41 0.59 -1.11 -4.45
C GLY A 41 -0.65 -1.84 -4.01
N TRP A 42 -0.45 -3.05 -3.54
CA TRP A 42 -1.54 -3.86 -3.03
C TRP A 42 -1.78 -3.49 -1.58
N LEU A 43 -3.04 -3.28 -1.24
CA LEU A 43 -3.40 -2.86 0.11
C LEU A 43 -3.26 -4.02 1.06
N ILE A 44 -2.37 -3.88 2.02
CA ILE A 44 -2.11 -4.93 2.99
C ILE A 44 -2.93 -4.69 4.24
N ARG A 45 -2.96 -3.45 4.70
CA ARG A 45 -3.68 -3.13 5.93
C ARG A 45 -4.06 -1.67 5.94
N GLU A 46 -5.23 -1.41 6.45
CA GLU A 46 -5.71 -0.05 6.58
C GLU A 46 -6.37 0.06 7.94
N ASP A 47 -5.89 0.91 8.80
CA ASP A 47 -6.56 1.14 10.07
C ASP A 47 -6.48 2.63 10.37
N LYS A 48 -6.89 3.00 11.56
CA LYS A 48 -6.99 4.42 11.85
C LYS A 48 -5.63 5.09 11.98
N ASP A 49 -4.59 4.32 12.16
CA ASP A 49 -3.26 4.88 12.39
C ASP A 49 -2.40 4.88 11.15
N SER A 50 -2.61 3.95 10.26
CA SER A 50 -1.72 3.84 9.11
C SER A 50 -2.34 3.04 7.99
N ILE A 51 -1.71 3.15 6.84
CA ILE A 51 -2.02 2.35 5.66
C ILE A 51 -0.74 1.69 5.22
N SER A 52 -0.78 0.38 4.99
CA SER A 52 0.37 -0.33 4.45
C SER A 52 0.04 -0.93 3.10
N ILE A 53 0.96 -0.81 2.18
CA ILE A 53 0.82 -1.40 0.87
C ILE A 53 2.09 -2.16 0.53
N ALA A 54 1.99 -3.06 -0.42
CA ALA A 54 3.14 -3.80 -0.91
C ALA A 54 3.31 -3.51 -2.38
N SER A 55 4.53 -3.32 -2.80
CA SER A 55 4.81 -2.95 -4.19
C SER A 55 5.03 -4.15 -5.07
N THR A 56 5.22 -5.33 -4.51
CA THR A 56 5.60 -6.50 -5.28
C THR A 56 4.77 -7.70 -4.84
N LYS A 57 4.34 -8.44 -5.82
CA LYS A 57 3.64 -9.69 -5.57
C LYS A 57 4.32 -10.79 -6.35
N ASP A 58 4.63 -11.89 -5.67
CA ASP A 58 5.23 -13.03 -6.33
C ASP A 58 4.24 -14.18 -6.28
N PRO A 59 3.48 -14.38 -7.34
CA PRO A 59 2.45 -15.41 -7.30
C PRO A 59 3.00 -16.83 -7.26
N THR A 60 4.29 -16.96 -7.51
CA THR A 60 4.88 -18.28 -7.44
C THR A 60 5.49 -18.57 -6.09
N ASP A 61 5.44 -17.62 -5.18
CA ASP A 61 6.01 -17.83 -3.88
C ASP A 61 5.27 -18.98 -3.23
N SER A 62 6.02 -19.73 -2.49
CA SER A 62 5.51 -20.95 -2.01
C SER A 62 4.50 -20.77 -0.92
N MET A 63 3.49 -21.55 -0.94
CA MET A 63 2.59 -21.57 0.13
C MET A 63 3.02 -22.50 1.22
N GLU A 64 4.21 -22.99 1.13
CA GLU A 64 4.67 -23.93 2.11
C GLU A 64 4.85 -23.29 3.45
N SER A 65 5.10 -22.01 3.48
CA SER A 65 5.22 -21.35 4.75
C SER A 65 3.92 -20.68 5.05
N GLN A 66 3.30 -21.05 6.10
CA GLN A 66 2.02 -20.53 6.41
C GLN A 66 2.05 -19.13 6.87
N ASP A 67 3.17 -18.67 7.34
CA ASP A 67 3.25 -17.33 7.83
C ASP A 67 3.64 -16.33 6.80
N GLN A 68 3.95 -16.76 5.59
CA GLN A 68 4.41 -15.85 4.61
C GLN A 68 3.35 -15.56 3.63
N THR A 69 3.42 -14.37 3.07
CA THR A 69 2.52 -13.99 2.00
C THR A 69 3.36 -13.76 0.78
N PRO A 70 2.76 -13.73 -0.39
CA PRO A 70 3.52 -13.47 -1.60
C PRO A 70 3.77 -11.99 -1.84
N TYR A 71 3.58 -11.16 -0.84
CA TYR A 71 3.68 -9.71 -1.01
C TYR A 71 4.96 -9.21 -0.37
N TYR A 72 5.65 -8.30 -1.05
CA TYR A 72 6.93 -7.78 -0.62
C TYR A 72 7.01 -6.30 -0.88
N GLY A 73 7.98 -5.67 -0.27
CA GLY A 73 8.22 -4.26 -0.51
C GLY A 73 7.17 -3.38 0.15
N PHE A 74 7.09 -3.46 1.46
CA PHE A 74 6.03 -2.76 2.16
C PHE A 74 6.36 -1.29 2.32
N HIS A 75 5.33 -0.47 2.17
CA HIS A 75 5.38 0.94 2.50
C HIS A 75 4.29 1.17 3.53
N VAL A 76 4.62 1.87 4.58
CA VAL A 76 3.65 2.15 5.63
C VAL A 76 3.54 3.66 5.77
N PHE A 77 2.35 4.17 5.64
CA PHE A 77 2.09 5.60 5.70
C PHE A 77 1.28 5.90 6.95
N PRO A 78 1.74 6.83 7.80
CA PRO A 78 0.87 7.26 8.90
C PRO A 78 -0.36 7.95 8.34
N SER A 79 -1.48 7.78 9.00
CA SER A 79 -2.73 8.34 8.50
C SER A 79 -2.63 9.82 8.27
N GLY A 80 -1.89 10.52 9.10
CA GLY A 80 -1.80 11.97 8.96
C GLY A 80 -1.10 12.43 7.71
N ALA A 81 -0.34 11.54 7.08
CA ALA A 81 0.36 11.90 5.84
C ALA A 81 -0.46 11.53 4.61
N VAL A 82 -1.55 10.83 4.75
CA VAL A 82 -2.32 10.35 3.61
C VAL A 82 -3.39 11.38 3.27
N VAL A 83 -3.38 11.82 2.02
CA VAL A 83 -4.41 12.72 1.53
C VAL A 83 -5.64 11.92 1.16
N ARG A 84 -5.45 10.83 0.43
CA ARG A 84 -6.57 9.96 0.10
C ARG A 84 -6.06 8.64 -0.44
N LEU A 85 -6.92 7.67 -0.39
CA LEU A 85 -6.67 6.34 -0.89
C LEU A 85 -7.61 6.10 -2.04
N LEU A 86 -7.06 5.79 -3.20
CA LEU A 86 -7.86 5.55 -4.39
C LEU A 86 -7.79 4.08 -4.71
N ARG A 87 -8.93 3.48 -4.99
CA ARG A 87 -8.97 2.06 -5.29
C ARG A 87 -9.04 1.89 -6.79
N ILE A 88 -8.22 0.98 -7.31
CA ILE A 88 -8.15 0.73 -8.72
C ILE A 88 -9.17 -0.33 -9.06
N ASP A 89 -9.87 -0.09 -10.15
CA ASP A 89 -10.90 -1.01 -10.60
C ASP A 89 -10.30 -2.38 -10.79
N GLU A 90 -11.00 -3.37 -10.29
CA GLU A 90 -10.58 -4.73 -10.38
C GLU A 90 -10.32 -5.16 -11.79
N ASP A 91 -11.09 -4.65 -12.73
CA ASP A 91 -10.91 -5.00 -14.11
C ASP A 91 -9.61 -4.53 -14.69
N SER A 92 -8.94 -3.62 -14.00
CA SER A 92 -7.66 -3.11 -14.45
C SER A 92 -6.49 -3.86 -13.85
N TYR A 93 -6.76 -4.81 -12.98
CA TYR A 93 -5.68 -5.52 -12.30
C TYR A 93 -4.90 -6.36 -13.31
N PRO A 94 -3.60 -6.46 -13.15
CA PRO A 94 -2.84 -7.30 -14.05
C PRO A 94 -3.19 -8.76 -13.84
N SER A 95 -3.13 -9.48 -14.90
CA SER A 95 -3.33 -10.90 -14.83
C SER A 95 -2.08 -11.54 -14.32
N VAL A 96 -2.19 -12.47 -13.44
CA VAL A 96 -1.01 -13.16 -12.95
C VAL A 96 -1.19 -14.65 -13.01
#